data_e17b5a4b3b446cdf1e338e8e41c9775b
#
_entry.id   e17b5a4b3b446cdf1e338e8e41c9775b
#
_cell.length_a   1.000
_cell.length_b   1.000
_cell.length_c   1.000
_cell.angle_alpha   90.00
_cell.angle_beta   90.00
_cell.angle_gamma   90.00
#
_symmetry.space_group_name_H-M   'P 1'
#
loop_
_entity.id
_entity.type
_entity.pdbx_description
1 polymer ?
#
loop_
_entity_poly.entity_id
_entity_poly.type
_entity_poly.pdbx_seq_one_letter_code
_entity_poly.pdbx_strand_id
1 'polypeptide(L)'
;GRRAGTENVPGIVGLAKAMELTYTDFDAKIEKMTKLRDKLIKGLLESIPYCKLNGHPTKRLANNANIGVEYVEGESLLLLLDMNGIAASSGSACTSGSLDPSHVLLALGIPHEKAHGSIRFTLGVQNTEEEIDVVLEKMPAIVQRMRDMSPLWEEVKNAMKN
;
A
#
# COMPACT_ATOMS: atom_id res chain seq x y z
N GLY A 1 -17.28 30.89 20.87
CA GLY A 1 -16.14 31.61 20.37
C GLY A 1 -14.94 30.78 19.87
N ARG A 2 -15.09 29.49 19.61
CA ARG A 2 -13.95 28.64 19.13
C ARG A 2 -13.87 28.48 17.62
N ARG A 3 -14.91 28.89 16.87
CA ARG A 3 -14.95 28.85 15.42
C ARG A 3 -15.64 30.10 14.90
N ALA A 4 -14.98 30.86 14.04
CA ALA A 4 -15.49 32.10 13.45
C ALA A 4 -16.06 31.83 12.04
N GLY A 5 -16.91 32.73 11.58
CA GLY A 5 -17.48 32.74 10.24
C GLY A 5 -18.79 31.96 10.10
N THR A 6 -19.44 32.12 8.95
CA THR A 6 -20.68 31.44 8.58
C THR A 6 -20.47 29.95 8.44
N GLU A 7 -21.46 29.14 8.83
CA GLU A 7 -21.38 27.68 8.68
C GLU A 7 -21.33 27.27 7.21
N ASN A 8 -20.46 26.29 6.92
CA ASN A 8 -20.34 25.71 5.57
C ASN A 8 -21.48 24.70 5.33
N VAL A 9 -22.71 25.21 5.17
CA VAL A 9 -23.90 24.38 4.98
C VAL A 9 -23.77 23.40 3.79
N PRO A 10 -23.25 23.80 2.60
CA PRO A 10 -23.04 22.85 1.51
C PRO A 10 -22.09 21.70 1.88
N GLY A 11 -21.02 22.00 2.59
CA GLY A 11 -20.08 20.98 3.07
C GLY A 11 -20.71 20.02 4.09
N ILE A 12 -21.56 20.54 4.99
CA ILE A 12 -22.30 19.72 5.98
C ILE A 12 -23.27 18.77 5.27
N VAL A 13 -24.05 19.28 4.32
CA VAL A 13 -24.99 18.46 3.54
C VAL A 13 -24.26 17.42 2.69
N GLY A 14 -23.13 17.82 2.06
CA GLY A 14 -22.28 16.91 1.30
C GLY A 14 -21.71 15.77 2.16
N LEU A 15 -21.25 16.08 3.37
CA LEU A 15 -20.77 15.07 4.32
C LEU A 15 -21.90 14.11 4.73
N ALA A 16 -23.09 14.64 5.06
CA ALA A 16 -24.24 13.79 5.41
C ALA A 16 -24.61 12.84 4.26
N LYS A 17 -24.62 13.33 3.02
CA LYS A 17 -24.89 12.49 1.84
C LYS A 17 -23.79 11.46 1.58
N ALA A 18 -22.53 11.83 1.77
CA ALA A 18 -21.41 10.88 1.65
C ALA A 18 -21.51 9.75 2.69
N MET A 19 -21.92 10.08 3.92
CA MET A 19 -22.16 9.05 4.96
C MET A 19 -23.31 8.12 4.56
N GLU A 20 -24.45 8.66 4.12
CA GLU A 20 -25.59 7.87 3.64
C GLU A 20 -25.14 6.88 2.54
N LEU A 21 -24.44 7.38 1.52
CA LEU A 21 -23.93 6.56 0.40
C LEU A 21 -22.90 5.51 0.86
N THR A 22 -22.11 5.81 1.88
CA THR A 22 -21.14 4.88 2.44
C THR A 22 -21.84 3.68 3.07
N TYR A 23 -22.91 3.92 3.82
CA TYR A 23 -23.67 2.86 4.49
C TYR A 23 -24.66 2.12 3.58
N THR A 24 -24.97 2.65 2.41
CA THR A 24 -25.75 1.91 1.40
C THR A 24 -24.93 0.70 0.94
N ASP A 25 -25.51 -0.50 1.05
CA ASP A 25 -24.85 -1.78 0.70
C ASP A 25 -23.47 -1.98 1.36
N PHE A 26 -23.31 -1.51 2.59
CA PHE A 26 -22.03 -1.48 3.31
C PHE A 26 -21.35 -2.85 3.34
N ASP A 27 -22.08 -3.89 3.75
CA ASP A 27 -21.51 -5.24 3.90
C ASP A 27 -21.03 -5.80 2.55
N ALA A 28 -21.76 -5.59 1.47
CA ALA A 28 -21.37 -6.02 0.12
C ALA A 28 -20.11 -5.29 -0.36
N LYS A 29 -19.98 -3.99 -0.06
CA LYS A 29 -18.78 -3.20 -0.37
C LYS A 29 -17.56 -3.70 0.41
N ILE A 30 -17.73 -3.99 1.71
CA ILE A 30 -16.66 -4.53 2.56
C ILE A 30 -16.22 -5.92 2.08
N GLU A 31 -17.18 -6.78 1.74
CA GLU A 31 -16.87 -8.11 1.20
C GLU A 31 -16.08 -8.03 -0.10
N LYS A 32 -16.52 -7.20 -1.06
CA LYS A 32 -15.81 -6.97 -2.33
C LYS A 32 -14.37 -6.52 -2.10
N MET A 33 -14.17 -5.45 -1.31
CA MET A 33 -12.84 -4.91 -1.03
C MET A 33 -11.95 -5.92 -0.32
N THR A 34 -12.52 -6.69 0.60
CA THR A 34 -11.80 -7.76 1.32
C THR A 34 -11.29 -8.83 0.35
N LYS A 35 -12.13 -9.31 -0.57
CA LYS A 35 -11.75 -10.31 -1.58
C LYS A 35 -10.62 -9.80 -2.47
N LEU A 36 -10.73 -8.57 -2.99
CA LEU A 36 -9.72 -7.96 -3.84
C LEU A 36 -8.40 -7.75 -3.08
N ARG A 37 -8.46 -7.26 -1.84
CA ARG A 37 -7.30 -7.09 -0.97
C ARG A 37 -6.60 -8.42 -0.70
N ASP A 38 -7.35 -9.45 -0.37
CA ASP A 38 -6.78 -10.77 -0.04
C ASP A 38 -6.15 -11.42 -1.27
N LYS A 39 -6.77 -11.28 -2.45
CA LYS A 39 -6.17 -11.69 -3.73
C LYS A 39 -4.85 -10.96 -3.99
N LEU A 40 -4.81 -9.64 -3.81
CA LEU A 40 -3.61 -8.82 -3.97
C LEU A 40 -2.49 -9.26 -3.02
N ILE A 41 -2.79 -9.36 -1.72
CA ILE A 41 -1.82 -9.76 -0.70
C ILE A 41 -1.24 -11.14 -1.03
N LYS A 42 -2.12 -12.13 -1.26
CA LYS A 42 -1.70 -13.50 -1.58
C LYS A 42 -0.79 -13.53 -2.82
N GLY A 43 -1.23 -12.91 -3.91
CA GLY A 43 -0.48 -12.91 -5.15
C GLY A 43 0.89 -12.25 -5.04
N LEU A 44 1.01 -11.12 -4.32
CA LEU A 44 2.29 -10.46 -4.11
C LEU A 44 3.24 -11.29 -3.24
N LEU A 45 2.74 -11.92 -2.17
CA LEU A 45 3.56 -12.76 -1.30
C LEU A 45 4.04 -14.05 -1.99
N GLU A 46 3.25 -14.61 -2.91
CA GLU A 46 3.59 -15.80 -3.68
C GLU A 46 4.55 -15.51 -4.85
N SER A 47 4.41 -14.34 -5.48
CA SER A 47 5.17 -14.00 -6.69
C SER A 47 6.48 -13.26 -6.44
N ILE A 48 6.63 -12.60 -5.29
CA ILE A 48 7.80 -11.77 -5.00
C ILE A 48 8.54 -12.31 -3.76
N PRO A 49 9.73 -12.91 -3.93
CA PRO A 49 10.56 -13.32 -2.78
C PRO A 49 10.92 -12.14 -1.88
N TYR A 50 11.11 -12.37 -0.59
CA TYR A 50 11.42 -11.33 0.41
C TYR A 50 10.36 -10.23 0.49
N CYS A 51 9.11 -10.60 0.26
CA CYS A 51 7.93 -9.78 0.51
C CYS A 51 7.27 -10.19 1.83
N LYS A 52 6.76 -9.22 2.58
CA LYS A 52 6.04 -9.46 3.84
C LYS A 52 4.81 -8.58 3.93
N LEU A 53 3.74 -9.12 4.48
CA LEU A 53 2.57 -8.35 4.86
C LEU A 53 2.85 -7.63 6.19
N ASN A 54 2.73 -6.31 6.19
CA ASN A 54 2.85 -5.51 7.39
C ASN A 54 1.51 -5.46 8.15
N GLY A 55 1.57 -5.61 9.47
CA GLY A 55 0.41 -5.65 10.35
C GLY A 55 -0.26 -7.03 10.43
N HIS A 56 -1.40 -7.09 11.12
CA HIS A 56 -2.09 -8.37 11.38
C HIS A 56 -2.69 -8.95 10.08
N PRO A 57 -2.59 -10.27 9.85
CA PRO A 57 -3.03 -10.88 8.58
C PRO A 57 -4.55 -10.77 8.33
N THR A 58 -5.37 -10.82 9.38
CA THR A 58 -6.85 -10.81 9.26
C THR A 58 -7.51 -9.62 9.94
N LYS A 59 -7.00 -9.16 11.11
CA LYS A 59 -7.55 -7.99 11.83
C LYS A 59 -7.03 -6.70 11.22
N ARG A 60 -7.58 -6.35 10.05
CA ARG A 60 -7.19 -5.16 9.27
C ARG A 60 -8.39 -4.56 8.54
N LEU A 61 -8.25 -3.32 8.10
CA LEU A 61 -9.25 -2.67 7.24
C LEU A 61 -9.45 -3.47 5.94
N ALA A 62 -10.69 -3.54 5.47
CA ALA A 62 -11.08 -4.29 4.28
C ALA A 62 -10.30 -3.88 3.02
N ASN A 63 -9.88 -2.63 2.95
CA ASN A 63 -9.30 -2.00 1.76
C ASN A 63 -7.77 -1.78 1.84
N ASN A 64 -7.11 -2.18 2.91
CA ASN A 64 -5.70 -1.85 3.13
C ASN A 64 -4.78 -3.06 2.99
N ALA A 65 -3.82 -2.97 2.07
CA ALA A 65 -2.69 -3.89 1.96
C ALA A 65 -1.39 -3.09 2.07
N ASN A 66 -0.65 -3.28 3.16
CA ASN A 66 0.68 -2.71 3.31
C ASN A 66 1.72 -3.82 3.20
N ILE A 67 2.56 -3.73 2.17
CA ILE A 67 3.53 -4.76 1.80
C ILE A 67 4.94 -4.21 1.98
N GLY A 68 5.75 -4.88 2.77
CA GLY A 68 7.19 -4.64 2.84
C GLY A 68 7.89 -5.45 1.76
N VAL A 69 8.70 -4.79 0.95
CA VAL A 69 9.53 -5.41 -0.10
C VAL A 69 10.99 -5.16 0.26
N GLU A 70 11.71 -6.21 0.61
CA GLU A 70 13.11 -6.07 1.01
C GLU A 70 14.02 -5.81 -0.21
N TYR A 71 15.11 -5.06 0.01
CA TYR A 71 16.14 -4.71 -0.97
C TYR A 71 15.68 -3.77 -2.08
N VAL A 72 14.62 -3.01 -1.84
CA VAL A 72 14.15 -1.94 -2.73
C VAL A 72 13.91 -0.66 -1.92
N GLU A 73 14.00 0.46 -2.58
CA GLU A 73 13.68 1.76 -2.02
C GLU A 73 12.23 2.14 -2.42
N GLY A 74 11.40 2.52 -1.41
CA GLY A 74 9.96 2.68 -1.58
C GLY A 74 9.56 3.83 -2.50
N GLU A 75 10.27 4.96 -2.50
CA GLU A 75 9.93 6.09 -3.36
C GLU A 75 10.19 5.78 -4.83
N SER A 76 11.32 5.14 -5.12
CA SER A 76 11.64 4.66 -6.46
C SER A 76 10.65 3.59 -6.95
N LEU A 77 10.19 2.73 -6.03
CA LEU A 77 9.15 1.74 -6.33
C LEU A 77 7.82 2.42 -6.67
N LEU A 78 7.44 3.47 -5.93
CA LEU A 78 6.24 4.27 -6.23
C LEU A 78 6.32 4.92 -7.61
N LEU A 79 7.47 5.50 -7.94
CA LEU A 79 7.67 6.12 -9.25
C LEU A 79 7.52 5.12 -10.39
N LEU A 80 8.10 3.92 -10.25
CA LEU A 80 7.97 2.88 -11.26
C LEU A 80 6.55 2.33 -11.36
N LEU A 81 5.82 2.24 -10.25
CA LEU A 81 4.40 1.87 -10.24
C LEU A 81 3.57 2.92 -10.99
N ASP A 82 3.78 4.21 -10.70
CA ASP A 82 3.09 5.33 -11.36
C ASP A 82 3.32 5.33 -12.89
N MET A 83 4.58 5.14 -13.32
CA MET A 83 4.91 4.99 -14.74
C MET A 83 4.23 3.80 -15.42
N ASN A 84 3.75 2.82 -14.65
CA ASN A 84 2.98 1.68 -15.13
C ASN A 84 1.47 1.83 -14.93
N GLY A 85 0.99 3.03 -14.54
CA GLY A 85 -0.41 3.32 -14.32
C GLY A 85 -0.98 2.76 -13.02
N ILE A 86 -0.13 2.45 -12.03
CA ILE A 86 -0.52 1.90 -10.73
C ILE A 86 -0.30 2.95 -9.64
N ALA A 87 -1.39 3.46 -9.10
CA ALA A 87 -1.36 4.37 -7.96
C ALA A 87 -1.19 3.61 -6.65
N ALA A 88 -0.17 3.96 -5.88
CA ALA A 88 0.11 3.42 -4.56
C ALA A 88 0.65 4.52 -3.65
N SER A 89 0.97 4.20 -2.40
CA SER A 89 1.53 5.17 -1.45
C SER A 89 2.62 4.52 -0.61
N SER A 90 3.64 5.27 -0.26
CA SER A 90 4.55 4.88 0.83
C SER A 90 3.87 5.08 2.19
N GLY A 91 4.39 4.46 3.23
CA GLY A 91 3.78 4.52 4.56
C GLY A 91 3.68 5.92 5.18
N SER A 92 4.42 6.91 4.68
CA SER A 92 4.53 8.26 5.25
C SER A 92 4.28 9.35 4.21
N ALA A 93 3.06 9.46 3.71
CA ALA A 93 2.68 10.48 2.73
C ALA A 93 2.89 11.93 3.21
N CYS A 94 2.82 12.19 4.52
CA CYS A 94 2.96 13.52 5.11
C CYS A 94 4.41 13.91 5.43
N THR A 95 5.35 12.97 5.38
CA THR A 95 6.79 13.18 5.64
C THR A 95 7.63 12.94 4.39
N SER A 96 7.06 13.12 3.21
CA SER A 96 7.73 12.95 1.92
C SER A 96 8.97 13.84 1.72
N GLY A 97 9.36 14.63 2.70
CA GLY A 97 10.62 15.37 2.77
C GLY A 97 11.56 14.90 3.90
N SER A 98 11.17 13.92 4.70
CA SER A 98 12.06 13.33 5.72
C SER A 98 12.44 11.90 5.32
N LEU A 99 13.70 11.59 5.50
CA LEU A 99 14.24 10.23 5.29
C LEU A 99 13.74 9.24 6.37
N ASP A 100 12.83 9.65 7.25
CA ASP A 100 12.35 8.82 8.34
C ASP A 100 11.25 7.87 7.87
N PRO A 101 11.31 6.59 8.21
CA PRO A 101 10.27 5.62 7.91
C PRO A 101 9.00 5.91 8.72
N SER A 102 7.88 5.36 8.26
CA SER A 102 6.60 5.48 8.95
C SER A 102 6.68 5.08 10.41
N HIS A 103 6.32 6.00 11.32
CA HIS A 103 6.22 5.70 12.75
C HIS A 103 5.25 4.55 13.07
N VAL A 104 4.25 4.32 12.20
CA VAL A 104 3.33 3.17 12.31
C VAL A 104 4.08 1.86 12.08
N LEU A 105 4.95 1.79 11.08
CA LEU A 105 5.75 0.60 10.80
C LEU A 105 6.76 0.33 11.91
N LEU A 106 7.40 1.38 12.44
CA LEU A 106 8.29 1.27 13.59
C LEU A 106 7.55 0.76 14.83
N ALA A 107 6.33 1.24 15.09
CA ALA A 107 5.49 0.77 16.19
C ALA A 107 5.06 -0.70 16.03
N LEU A 108 5.04 -1.23 14.81
CA LEU A 108 4.84 -2.65 14.53
C LEU A 108 6.11 -3.49 14.75
N GLY A 109 7.22 -2.87 15.16
CA GLY A 109 8.51 -3.54 15.38
C GLY A 109 9.29 -3.82 14.09
N ILE A 110 8.94 -3.17 12.97
CA ILE A 110 9.66 -3.31 11.71
C ILE A 110 10.93 -2.45 11.79
N PRO A 111 12.13 -3.02 11.57
CA PRO A 111 13.37 -2.27 11.58
C PRO A 111 13.36 -1.13 10.55
N HIS A 112 14.05 -0.04 10.87
CA HIS A 112 14.12 1.17 10.05
C HIS A 112 14.45 0.87 8.57
N GLU A 113 15.50 0.12 8.34
CA GLU A 113 15.96 -0.30 7.02
C GLU A 113 14.94 -1.09 6.19
N LYS A 114 14.08 -1.90 6.84
CA LYS A 114 13.03 -2.68 6.18
C LYS A 114 11.74 -1.88 5.97
N ALA A 115 11.52 -0.86 6.79
CA ALA A 115 10.35 0.00 6.68
C ALA A 115 10.38 0.89 5.42
N HIS A 116 11.56 1.23 4.92
CA HIS A 116 11.74 2.04 3.70
C HIS A 116 11.20 1.37 2.43
N GLY A 117 11.24 0.05 2.33
CA GLY A 117 10.70 -0.71 1.18
C GLY A 117 9.19 -0.98 1.28
N SER A 118 8.46 -0.28 2.13
CA SER A 118 7.03 -0.54 2.32
C SER A 118 6.15 0.25 1.37
N ILE A 119 5.22 -0.46 0.73
CA ILE A 119 4.18 0.10 -0.15
C ILE A 119 2.80 -0.19 0.41
N ARG A 120 1.93 0.83 0.40
CA ARG A 120 0.54 0.72 0.79
C ARG A 120 -0.37 0.80 -0.44
N PHE A 121 -1.11 -0.25 -0.68
CA PHE A 121 -2.24 -0.26 -1.60
C PHE A 121 -3.53 -0.03 -0.82
N THR A 122 -4.35 0.91 -1.27
CA THR A 122 -5.64 1.22 -0.67
C THR A 122 -6.71 1.11 -1.73
N LEU A 123 -7.56 0.09 -1.59
CA LEU A 123 -8.60 -0.22 -2.55
C LEU A 123 -9.87 0.59 -2.28
N GLY A 124 -10.60 0.92 -3.33
CA GLY A 124 -11.94 1.51 -3.27
C GLY A 124 -13.00 0.55 -3.82
N VAL A 125 -14.26 0.92 -3.64
CA VAL A 125 -15.40 0.15 -4.16
C VAL A 125 -15.42 0.07 -5.69
N GLN A 126 -14.75 1.00 -6.36
CA GLN A 126 -14.63 1.06 -7.82
C GLN A 126 -13.62 0.08 -8.39
N ASN A 127 -12.64 -0.37 -7.59
CA ASN A 127 -11.62 -1.29 -8.09
C ASN A 127 -12.21 -2.62 -8.55
N THR A 128 -11.58 -3.20 -9.56
CA THR A 128 -11.99 -4.46 -10.19
C THR A 128 -10.95 -5.56 -9.97
N GLU A 129 -11.31 -6.78 -10.30
CA GLU A 129 -10.42 -7.93 -10.20
C GLU A 129 -9.30 -7.86 -11.25
N GLU A 130 -9.62 -7.36 -12.44
CA GLU A 130 -8.70 -7.16 -13.55
C GLU A 130 -7.61 -6.14 -13.19
N GLU A 131 -7.96 -5.08 -12.46
CA GLU A 131 -6.97 -4.10 -11.98
C GLU A 131 -6.01 -4.74 -10.98
N ILE A 132 -6.48 -5.64 -10.12
CA ILE A 132 -5.61 -6.40 -9.22
C ILE A 132 -4.68 -7.32 -10.04
N ASP A 133 -5.19 -7.99 -11.07
CA ASP A 133 -4.39 -8.84 -11.94
C ASP A 133 -3.27 -8.07 -12.66
N VAL A 134 -3.53 -6.83 -13.10
CA VAL A 134 -2.51 -5.93 -13.67
C VAL A 134 -1.40 -5.64 -12.66
N VAL A 135 -1.74 -5.39 -11.38
CA VAL A 135 -0.72 -5.18 -10.34
C VAL A 135 0.11 -6.44 -10.13
N LEU A 136 -0.53 -7.61 -10.05
CA LEU A 136 0.14 -8.89 -9.84
C LEU A 136 1.04 -9.29 -11.02
N GLU A 137 0.68 -8.91 -12.24
CA GLU A 137 1.49 -9.12 -13.44
C GLU A 137 2.74 -8.23 -13.45
N LYS A 138 2.57 -6.93 -13.18
CA LYS A 138 3.64 -5.93 -13.35
C LYS A 138 4.61 -5.86 -12.17
N MET A 139 4.10 -5.99 -10.95
CA MET A 139 4.89 -5.77 -9.72
C MET A 139 6.15 -6.63 -9.61
N PRO A 140 6.15 -7.94 -9.93
CA PRO A 140 7.35 -8.77 -9.85
C PRO A 140 8.50 -8.27 -10.74
N ALA A 141 8.20 -7.87 -11.97
CA ALA A 141 9.20 -7.34 -12.91
C ALA A 141 9.76 -5.99 -12.45
N ILE A 142 8.91 -5.11 -11.90
CA ILE A 142 9.33 -3.82 -11.34
C ILE A 142 10.28 -4.05 -10.16
N VAL A 143 9.92 -4.91 -9.21
CA VAL A 143 10.75 -5.23 -8.04
C VAL A 143 12.08 -5.86 -8.46
N GLN A 144 12.05 -6.80 -9.41
CA GLN A 144 13.28 -7.43 -9.91
C GLN A 144 14.22 -6.42 -10.54
N ARG A 145 13.70 -5.52 -11.39
CA ARG A 145 14.49 -4.43 -11.99
C ARG A 145 15.15 -3.54 -10.94
N MET A 146 14.44 -3.20 -9.88
CA MET A 146 14.99 -2.39 -8.78
C MET A 146 16.10 -3.13 -8.03
N ARG A 147 15.86 -4.40 -7.72
CA ARG A 147 16.87 -5.24 -7.05
C ARG A 147 18.13 -5.39 -7.88
N ASP A 148 18.01 -5.53 -9.19
CA ASP A 148 19.17 -5.67 -10.10
C ASP A 148 20.03 -4.38 -10.14
N MET A 149 19.46 -3.24 -9.76
CA MET A 149 20.19 -1.98 -9.60
C MET A 149 20.73 -1.76 -8.16
N SER A 150 20.40 -2.63 -7.22
CA SER A 150 20.74 -2.47 -5.79
C SER A 150 22.03 -3.23 -5.46
N PRO A 151 23.08 -2.56 -4.95
CA PRO A 151 24.29 -3.24 -4.47
C PRO A 151 24.00 -4.26 -3.36
N LEU A 152 23.05 -3.97 -2.47
CA LEU A 152 22.64 -4.86 -1.38
C LEU A 152 22.07 -6.19 -1.91
N TRP A 153 21.39 -6.17 -3.05
CA TRP A 153 20.85 -7.37 -3.66
C TRP A 153 21.95 -8.27 -4.25
N GLU A 154 23.01 -7.69 -4.78
CA GLU A 154 24.19 -8.44 -5.23
C GLU A 154 24.85 -9.22 -4.09
N GLU A 155 24.99 -8.61 -2.91
CA GLU A 155 25.52 -9.28 -1.72
C GLU A 155 24.64 -10.46 -1.31
N VAL A 156 23.32 -10.31 -1.32
CA VAL A 156 22.35 -11.36 -1.00
C VAL A 156 22.45 -12.52 -2.00
N LYS A 157 22.51 -12.23 -3.31
CA LYS A 157 22.68 -13.25 -4.36
C LYS A 157 23.97 -14.05 -4.16
N ASN A 158 25.04 -13.39 -3.78
CA ASN A 158 26.32 -14.04 -3.54
C ASN A 158 26.31 -14.91 -2.27
N ALA A 159 25.62 -14.47 -1.21
CA ALA A 159 25.46 -15.27 0.02
C ALA A 159 24.58 -16.52 -0.19
N MET A 160 23.67 -16.52 -1.15
CA MET A 160 22.83 -17.69 -1.48
C MET A 160 23.55 -18.76 -2.32
N LYS A 161 24.67 -18.41 -2.97
CA LYS A 161 25.44 -19.31 -3.81
C LYS A 161 26.50 -20.08 -3.04
N ASN A 162 26.77 -19.68 -1.80
CA ASN A 162 27.71 -20.30 -0.88
C ASN A 162 26.98 -21.14 0.18
#